data_2e684275dc9d0d4b93d402b8483b21a6
#
_entry.id   2e684275dc9d0d4b93d402b8483b21a6
#
_cell.length_a   1.000
_cell.length_b   1.000
_cell.length_c   1.000
_cell.angle_alpha   90.00
_cell.angle_beta   90.00
_cell.angle_gamma   90.00
#
_symmetry.space_group_name_H-M   'P 1'
#
loop_
_entity.id
_entity.type
_entity.pdbx_description
1 polymer ?
#
loop_
_entity_poly.entity_id
_entity_poly.type
_entity_poly.pdbx_seq_one_letter_code
_entity_poly.pdbx_strand_id
1 'polypeptide(L)'
;NDTYLSVWNKIPPTRPNNFMAFICKITRNLSLKKLEFKMALKRTPNVIVSFHELEEVLSDDHIPPNIGDEEIGKMLTAFLQNEKEDARNVFIRKYLYFDSIGDIAARYSFTESKVKNMLYRSRNRLRDYLRKEGVEI
;
A
#
# COMPACT_ATOMS: atom_id res chain seq x y z
N ASN A 1 -13.76 3.14 17.60
CA ASN A 1 -13.69 4.19 18.63
C ASN A 1 -12.37 4.97 18.62
N ASP A 2 -11.21 4.32 18.53
CA ASP A 2 -9.90 4.98 18.55
C ASP A 2 -9.72 5.99 17.39
N THR A 3 -10.28 5.68 16.22
CA THR A 3 -10.26 6.59 15.05
C THR A 3 -11.01 7.87 15.35
N TYR A 4 -12.25 7.77 15.86
CA TYR A 4 -13.07 8.94 16.17
C TYR A 4 -12.43 9.82 17.26
N LEU A 5 -11.87 9.19 18.28
CA LEU A 5 -11.14 9.90 19.33
C LEU A 5 -9.91 10.63 18.78
N SER A 6 -9.17 9.98 17.88
CA SER A 6 -8.00 10.59 17.22
C SER A 6 -8.38 11.75 16.31
N VAL A 7 -9.51 11.65 15.60
CA VAL A 7 -10.08 12.73 14.78
C VAL A 7 -10.47 13.90 15.68
N TRP A 8 -11.21 13.63 16.74
CA TRP A 8 -11.67 14.63 17.72
C TRP A 8 -10.49 15.41 18.33
N ASN A 9 -9.43 14.73 18.69
CA ASN A 9 -8.24 15.36 19.29
C ASN A 9 -7.40 16.18 18.29
N LYS A 10 -7.58 15.98 16.99
CA LYS A 10 -6.82 16.70 15.94
C LYS A 10 -7.58 17.87 15.34
N ILE A 11 -8.89 17.92 15.48
CA ILE A 11 -9.76 18.98 14.99
C ILE A 11 -10.40 19.71 16.19
N PRO A 12 -10.14 21.00 16.46
CA PRO A 12 -9.10 21.85 15.90
C PRO A 12 -7.72 21.53 16.50
N PRO A 13 -6.61 21.97 15.92
CA PRO A 13 -6.47 23.05 14.93
C PRO A 13 -6.47 22.59 13.46
N THR A 14 -6.37 21.27 13.19
CA THR A 14 -6.29 20.77 11.80
C THR A 14 -7.62 20.98 11.07
N ARG A 15 -7.57 21.56 9.86
CA ARG A 15 -8.72 21.72 8.97
C ARG A 15 -8.46 20.94 7.68
N PRO A 16 -8.85 19.64 7.59
CA PRO A 16 -8.60 18.83 6.41
C PRO A 16 -9.46 19.31 5.23
N ASN A 17 -8.86 19.42 4.04
CA ASN A 17 -9.58 19.74 2.81
C ASN A 17 -10.53 18.62 2.40
N ASN A 18 -10.13 17.36 2.64
CA ASN A 18 -10.97 16.19 2.44
C ASN A 18 -11.10 15.43 3.77
N PHE A 19 -12.26 15.55 4.40
CA PHE A 19 -12.52 14.98 5.72
C PHE A 19 -12.52 13.44 5.70
N MET A 20 -13.02 12.83 4.62
CA MET A 20 -13.05 11.38 4.49
C MET A 20 -11.63 10.81 4.34
N ALA A 21 -10.81 11.39 3.47
CA ALA A 21 -9.42 11.00 3.32
C ALA A 21 -8.63 11.17 4.64
N PHE A 22 -8.90 12.21 5.41
CA PHE A 22 -8.30 12.44 6.72
C PHE A 22 -8.68 11.34 7.72
N ILE A 23 -9.95 10.93 7.78
CA ILE A 23 -10.39 9.81 8.61
C ILE A 23 -9.74 8.51 8.17
N CYS A 24 -9.72 8.22 6.87
CA CYS A 24 -9.10 7.02 6.33
C CYS A 24 -7.61 6.94 6.67
N LYS A 25 -6.87 8.06 6.56
CA LYS A 25 -5.46 8.16 6.97
C LYS A 25 -5.27 7.84 8.46
N ILE A 26 -6.10 8.41 9.32
CA ILE A 26 -6.04 8.13 10.77
C ILE A 26 -6.36 6.67 11.07
N THR A 27 -7.41 6.13 10.47
CA THR A 27 -7.81 4.72 10.65
C THR A 27 -6.71 3.78 10.21
N ARG A 28 -6.12 4.03 9.04
CA ARG A 28 -4.98 3.27 8.51
C ARG A 28 -3.79 3.29 9.47
N ASN A 29 -3.39 4.48 9.93
CA ASN A 29 -2.25 4.63 10.84
C ASN A 29 -2.48 3.92 12.18
N LEU A 30 -3.71 3.98 12.74
CA LEU A 30 -4.06 3.27 13.96
C LEU A 30 -4.09 1.75 13.75
N SER A 31 -4.59 1.30 12.60
CA SER A 31 -4.60 -0.13 12.24
C SER A 31 -3.18 -0.66 12.08
N LEU A 32 -2.30 0.10 11.43
CA LEU A 32 -0.87 -0.24 11.30
C LEU A 32 -0.18 -0.31 12.67
N LYS A 33 -0.40 0.67 13.55
CA LYS A 33 0.15 0.64 14.92
C LYS A 33 -0.35 -0.57 15.71
N LYS A 34 -1.64 -0.92 15.61
CA LYS A 34 -2.17 -2.14 16.26
C LYS A 34 -1.57 -3.40 15.66
N LEU A 35 -1.35 -3.43 14.35
CA LEU A 35 -0.71 -4.53 13.67
C LEU A 35 0.75 -4.66 14.09
N GLU A 36 1.51 -3.57 14.12
CA GLU A 36 2.89 -3.52 14.63
C GLU A 36 2.98 -4.04 16.06
N PHE A 37 2.09 -3.61 16.95
CA PHE A 37 2.03 -4.08 18.32
C PHE A 37 1.76 -5.59 18.40
N LYS A 38 0.78 -6.09 17.64
CA LYS A 38 0.49 -7.53 17.57
C LYS A 38 1.64 -8.35 16.99
N MET A 39 2.37 -7.78 16.04
CA MET A 39 3.50 -8.43 15.36
C MET A 39 4.80 -8.37 16.14
N ALA A 40 5.04 -7.31 16.89
CA ALA A 40 6.13 -7.25 17.87
C ALA A 40 6.03 -8.42 18.87
N LEU A 41 4.79 -8.84 19.21
CA LEU A 41 4.54 -10.02 20.03
C LEU A 41 4.72 -11.34 19.26
N LYS A 42 4.62 -11.35 17.91
CA LYS A 42 4.64 -12.57 17.06
C LYS A 42 5.80 -12.66 16.06
N ARG A 43 6.77 -11.74 16.08
CA ARG A 43 7.93 -11.71 15.16
C ARG A 43 7.62 -11.84 13.66
N THR A 44 6.69 -11.06 13.11
CA THR A 44 6.47 -11.07 11.65
C THR A 44 6.80 -9.70 11.02
N PRO A 45 8.04 -9.49 10.52
CA PRO A 45 8.47 -8.22 9.91
C PRO A 45 7.82 -7.93 8.55
N ASN A 46 7.32 -8.97 7.87
CA ASN A 46 6.96 -8.92 6.45
C ASN A 46 5.82 -7.96 6.09
N VAL A 47 4.85 -7.78 6.97
CA VAL A 47 3.69 -6.90 6.70
C VAL A 47 4.11 -5.44 6.73
N ILE A 48 4.92 -5.06 7.72
CA ILE A 48 5.41 -3.68 7.88
C ILE A 48 6.27 -3.30 6.67
N VAL A 49 7.20 -4.18 6.27
CA VAL A 49 8.06 -3.96 5.09
C VAL A 49 7.22 -3.82 3.82
N SER A 50 6.20 -4.67 3.63
CA SER A 50 5.33 -4.60 2.45
C SER A 50 4.53 -3.31 2.39
N PHE A 51 4.05 -2.80 3.52
CA PHE A 51 3.36 -1.52 3.58
C PHE A 51 4.30 -0.35 3.26
N HIS A 52 5.50 -0.31 3.83
CA HIS A 52 6.46 0.76 3.53
C HIS A 52 6.87 0.77 2.06
N GLU A 53 7.14 -0.41 1.48
CA GLU A 53 7.49 -0.52 0.06
C GLU A 53 6.37 0.00 -0.86
N LEU A 54 5.10 -0.22 -0.51
CA LEU A 54 3.97 0.26 -1.29
C LEU A 54 3.66 1.74 -0.97
N GLU A 55 3.87 2.17 0.26
CA GLU A 55 3.69 3.55 0.70
C GLU A 55 4.65 4.51 -0.02
N GLU A 56 5.90 4.09 -0.31
CA GLU A 56 6.84 4.84 -1.15
C GLU A 56 6.31 5.11 -2.57
N VAL A 57 5.39 4.27 -3.06
CA VAL A 57 4.75 4.43 -4.38
C VAL A 57 3.44 5.20 -4.29
N LEU A 58 2.73 5.09 -3.17
CA LEU A 58 1.37 5.62 -2.96
C LEU A 58 1.34 6.67 -1.83
N SER A 59 2.45 7.40 -1.59
CA SER A 59 2.48 8.36 -0.50
C SER A 59 1.45 9.48 -0.69
N ASP A 60 0.66 9.72 0.37
CA ASP A 60 -0.44 10.69 0.39
C ASP A 60 -0.03 12.13 0.05
N ASP A 61 1.26 12.46 0.20
CA ASP A 61 1.77 13.80 -0.08
C ASP A 61 1.79 14.13 -1.58
N HIS A 62 1.62 13.12 -2.42
CA HIS A 62 1.69 13.24 -3.89
C HIS A 62 0.35 12.93 -4.59
N ILE A 63 -0.68 12.51 -3.85
CA ILE A 63 -2.01 12.27 -4.43
C ILE A 63 -2.78 13.60 -4.40
N PRO A 64 -3.17 14.14 -5.56
CA PRO A 64 -3.98 15.34 -5.62
C PRO A 64 -5.24 15.20 -4.76
N PRO A 65 -5.66 16.24 -4.03
CA PRO A 65 -6.81 16.17 -3.13
C PRO A 65 -8.15 15.91 -3.84
N ASN A 66 -8.16 15.95 -5.16
CA ASN A 66 -9.31 15.67 -6.02
C ASN A 66 -9.41 14.20 -6.46
N ILE A 67 -8.39 13.36 -6.21
CA ILE A 67 -8.43 11.94 -6.53
C ILE A 67 -8.93 11.19 -5.28
N GLY A 68 -10.09 10.56 -5.38
CA GLY A 68 -10.69 9.77 -4.30
C GLY A 68 -10.09 8.36 -4.22
N ASP A 69 -10.23 7.72 -3.03
CA ASP A 69 -9.75 6.34 -2.79
C ASP A 69 -10.31 5.33 -3.80
N GLU A 70 -11.55 5.55 -4.26
CA GLU A 70 -12.20 4.70 -5.27
C GLU A 70 -11.50 4.80 -6.63
N GLU A 71 -11.04 5.99 -7.00
CA GLU A 71 -10.35 6.24 -8.27
C GLU A 71 -8.96 5.60 -8.28
N ILE A 72 -8.24 5.72 -7.17
CA ILE A 72 -6.95 5.02 -6.98
C ILE A 72 -7.13 3.52 -7.03
N GLY A 73 -8.18 2.98 -6.41
CA GLY A 73 -8.52 1.57 -6.49
C GLY A 73 -8.78 1.08 -7.92
N LYS A 74 -9.48 1.89 -8.73
CA LYS A 74 -9.72 1.61 -10.16
C LYS A 74 -8.41 1.63 -10.95
N MET A 75 -7.55 2.63 -10.72
CA MET A 75 -6.23 2.73 -11.38
C MET A 75 -5.35 1.53 -11.03
N LEU A 76 -5.28 1.14 -9.76
CA LEU A 76 -4.51 -0.03 -9.33
C LEU A 76 -5.05 -1.32 -9.96
N THR A 77 -6.38 -1.46 -10.02
CA THR A 77 -7.02 -2.63 -10.65
C THR A 77 -6.69 -2.68 -12.14
N ALA A 78 -6.80 -1.56 -12.85
CA ALA A 78 -6.46 -1.46 -14.27
C ALA A 78 -4.97 -1.75 -14.52
N PHE A 79 -4.09 -1.22 -13.68
CA PHE A 79 -2.67 -1.53 -13.73
C PHE A 79 -2.40 -3.04 -13.59
N LEU A 80 -2.98 -3.68 -12.57
CA LEU A 80 -2.79 -5.10 -12.32
C LEU A 80 -3.35 -5.98 -13.44
N GLN A 81 -4.45 -5.59 -14.08
CA GLN A 81 -5.01 -6.31 -15.23
C GLN A 81 -4.07 -6.29 -16.44
N ASN A 82 -3.29 -5.22 -16.61
CA ASN A 82 -2.32 -5.08 -17.70
C ASN A 82 -0.94 -5.70 -17.39
N GLU A 83 -0.68 -6.08 -16.13
CA GLU A 83 0.55 -6.77 -15.75
C GLU A 83 0.57 -8.21 -16.25
N LYS A 84 1.79 -8.73 -16.55
CA LYS A 84 1.98 -10.15 -16.84
C LYS A 84 1.52 -11.00 -15.66
N GLU A 85 0.93 -12.14 -15.91
CA GLU A 85 0.33 -13.02 -14.90
C GLU A 85 1.27 -13.29 -13.71
N ASP A 86 2.50 -13.69 -13.97
CA ASP A 86 3.48 -13.96 -12.90
C ASP A 86 3.74 -12.72 -12.04
N ALA A 87 3.94 -11.55 -12.68
CA ALA A 87 4.21 -10.30 -11.98
C ALA A 87 3.01 -9.85 -11.15
N ARG A 88 1.80 -9.96 -11.71
CA ARG A 88 0.54 -9.68 -11.02
C ARG A 88 0.36 -10.59 -9.82
N ASN A 89 0.54 -11.89 -9.98
CA ASN A 89 0.39 -12.86 -8.91
C ASN A 89 1.39 -12.61 -7.77
N VAL A 90 2.65 -12.36 -8.11
CA VAL A 90 3.69 -12.03 -7.12
C VAL A 90 3.36 -10.72 -6.39
N PHE A 91 2.88 -9.70 -7.10
CA PHE A 91 2.49 -8.42 -6.52
C PHE A 91 1.32 -8.59 -5.54
N ILE A 92 0.25 -9.30 -5.96
CA ILE A 92 -0.92 -9.57 -5.13
C ILE A 92 -0.53 -10.37 -3.89
N ARG A 93 0.27 -11.42 -4.03
CA ARG A 93 0.73 -12.23 -2.89
C ARG A 93 1.53 -11.40 -1.88
N LYS A 94 2.40 -10.50 -2.36
CA LYS A 94 3.21 -9.66 -1.49
C LYS A 94 2.40 -8.60 -0.75
N TYR A 95 1.53 -7.86 -1.46
CA TYR A 95 0.91 -6.64 -0.94
C TYR A 95 -0.52 -6.81 -0.44
N LEU A 96 -1.27 -7.82 -0.89
CA LEU A 96 -2.61 -8.11 -0.39
C LEU A 96 -2.63 -9.26 0.61
N TYR A 97 -1.83 -10.30 0.36
CA TYR A 97 -1.77 -11.46 1.25
C TYR A 97 -0.61 -11.41 2.26
N PHE A 98 0.32 -10.48 2.08
CA PHE A 98 1.48 -10.26 2.94
C PHE A 98 2.40 -11.49 3.08
N ASP A 99 2.46 -12.30 2.03
CA ASP A 99 3.34 -13.46 2.00
C ASP A 99 4.81 -13.01 2.04
N SER A 100 5.66 -13.84 2.64
CA SER A 100 7.10 -13.61 2.59
C SER A 100 7.65 -13.86 1.18
N ILE A 101 8.81 -13.25 0.87
CA ILE A 101 9.48 -13.48 -0.42
C ILE A 101 9.82 -14.96 -0.59
N GLY A 102 10.22 -15.65 0.48
CA GLY A 102 10.48 -17.07 0.48
C GLY A 102 9.24 -17.92 0.17
N ASP A 103 8.08 -17.59 0.77
CA ASP A 103 6.84 -18.30 0.51
C ASP A 103 6.35 -18.10 -0.94
N ILE A 104 6.49 -16.88 -1.46
CA ILE A 104 6.16 -16.57 -2.86
C ILE A 104 7.09 -17.35 -3.80
N ALA A 105 8.39 -17.34 -3.52
CA ALA A 105 9.38 -18.08 -4.30
C ALA A 105 9.08 -19.58 -4.33
N ALA A 106 8.80 -20.17 -3.17
CA ALA A 106 8.43 -21.59 -3.06
C ALA A 106 7.13 -21.90 -3.81
N ARG A 107 6.11 -21.05 -3.69
CA ARG A 107 4.80 -21.23 -4.34
C ARG A 107 4.86 -21.28 -5.85
N TYR A 108 5.67 -20.41 -6.46
CA TYR A 108 5.77 -20.28 -7.92
C TYR A 108 7.03 -20.93 -8.51
N SER A 109 7.81 -21.65 -7.70
CA SER A 109 9.09 -22.24 -8.12
C SER A 109 10.06 -21.20 -8.70
N PHE A 110 10.09 -20.01 -8.09
CA PHE A 110 11.03 -18.93 -8.43
C PHE A 110 12.15 -18.88 -7.40
N THR A 111 13.25 -18.22 -7.76
CA THR A 111 14.26 -17.81 -6.80
C THR A 111 13.81 -16.54 -6.07
N GLU A 112 14.23 -16.36 -4.81
CA GLU A 112 13.94 -15.11 -4.08
C GLU A 112 14.43 -13.86 -4.81
N SER A 113 15.60 -13.95 -5.47
CA SER A 113 16.13 -12.86 -6.28
C SER A 113 15.22 -12.51 -7.45
N LYS A 114 14.62 -13.53 -8.10
CA LYS A 114 13.63 -13.31 -9.17
C LYS A 114 12.40 -12.60 -8.62
N VAL A 115 11.87 -13.04 -7.47
CA VAL A 115 10.71 -12.41 -6.82
C VAL A 115 11.00 -10.95 -6.47
N LYS A 116 12.16 -10.66 -5.85
CA LYS A 116 12.59 -9.29 -5.51
C LYS A 116 12.66 -8.40 -6.75
N ASN A 117 13.27 -8.90 -7.84
CA ASN A 117 13.37 -8.17 -9.09
C ASN A 117 12.00 -7.91 -9.74
N MET A 118 11.11 -8.89 -9.70
CA MET A 118 9.74 -8.74 -10.21
C MET A 118 8.99 -7.65 -9.43
N LEU A 119 9.03 -7.67 -8.11
CA LEU A 119 8.40 -6.66 -7.25
C LEU A 119 8.97 -5.26 -7.50
N TYR A 120 10.29 -5.13 -7.58
CA TYR A 120 10.95 -3.86 -7.89
C TYR A 120 10.47 -3.28 -9.23
N ARG A 121 10.46 -4.11 -10.30
CA ARG A 121 10.00 -3.69 -11.62
C ARG A 121 8.52 -3.35 -11.63
N SER A 122 7.68 -4.10 -10.93
CA SER A 122 6.23 -3.81 -10.85
C SER A 122 5.96 -2.50 -10.10
N ARG A 123 6.68 -2.21 -9.01
CA ARG A 123 6.58 -0.92 -8.33
C ARG A 123 6.96 0.26 -9.23
N ASN A 124 8.05 0.13 -9.98
CA ASN A 124 8.46 1.19 -10.90
C ASN A 124 7.43 1.41 -12.01
N ARG A 125 6.90 0.33 -12.60
CA ARG A 125 5.82 0.43 -13.60
C ARG A 125 4.53 1.04 -13.04
N LEU A 126 4.19 0.70 -11.79
CA LEU A 126 3.04 1.30 -11.11
C LEU A 126 3.24 2.80 -10.92
N ARG A 127 4.45 3.21 -10.49
CA ARG A 127 4.80 4.64 -10.36
C ARG A 127 4.67 5.36 -11.69
N ASP A 128 5.24 4.80 -12.76
CA ASP A 128 5.17 5.40 -14.10
C ASP A 128 3.72 5.44 -14.63
N TYR A 129 2.92 4.42 -14.34
CA TYR A 129 1.50 4.36 -14.68
C TYR A 129 0.71 5.47 -13.98
N LEU A 130 0.87 5.59 -12.66
CA LEU A 130 0.18 6.61 -11.87
C LEU A 130 0.56 8.04 -12.32
N ARG A 131 1.83 8.29 -12.65
CA ARG A 131 2.25 9.58 -13.23
C ARG A 131 1.55 9.90 -14.54
N LYS A 132 1.36 8.91 -15.41
CA LYS A 132 0.62 9.10 -16.67
C LYS A 132 -0.85 9.39 -16.46
N GLU A 133 -1.44 8.84 -15.41
CA GLU A 133 -2.83 9.11 -15.02
C GLU A 133 -2.99 10.44 -14.25
N GLY A 134 -1.92 11.23 -14.12
CA GLY A 134 -1.97 12.56 -13.51
C GLY A 134 -1.79 12.56 -11.99
N VAL A 135 -1.34 11.45 -11.43
CA VAL A 135 -0.94 11.38 -10.02
C VAL A 135 0.50 11.87 -9.93
N GLU A 136 0.73 13.01 -9.30
CA GLU A 136 2.08 13.52 -9.01
C GLU A 136 2.72 12.66 -7.91
N ILE A 137 3.71 11.85 -8.26
CA ILE A 137 4.44 10.95 -7.35
C ILE A 137 5.94 11.23 -7.47
#